data_e8871b0a1c8ae6635b0be3d8428c5937
#
_entry.id   e8871b0a1c8ae6635b0be3d8428c5937
#
_cell.length_a   1.000
_cell.length_b   1.000
_cell.length_c   1.000
_cell.angle_alpha   90.00
_cell.angle_beta   90.00
_cell.angle_gamma   90.00
#
_symmetry.space_group_name_H-M   'P 1'
#
loop_
_entity.id
_entity.type
_entity.pdbx_description
1 polymer ?
#
loop_
_entity_poly.entity_id
_entity_poly.type
_entity_poly.pdbx_seq_one_letter_code
_entity_poly.pdbx_strand_id
1 'polypeptide(L)'
;MEFERMSHPSVCSTKMKRLPNFIGGLLVLTLTVASCQGNGSDRQRYDSPEKAAVDYVLNFYQGHADKCVDMMMSCDSASDEYKKVMSVLFKQSAHAKSKAGDSLLAVEMLQEEVGEKTANVFWKLSFNDHHVENIVVPLVWDGKSWRLR
;
A
#
# COMPACT_ATOMS: atom_id res chain seq x y z
N MET A 1 -41.29 24.50 -27.59
CA MET A 1 -41.42 23.63 -26.40
C MET A 1 -40.17 23.77 -25.61
N GLU A 2 -40.34 24.31 -24.44
CA GLU A 2 -39.40 25.08 -23.63
C GLU A 2 -38.23 24.33 -23.09
N PHE A 3 -37.08 24.98 -23.13
CA PHE A 3 -35.81 24.57 -22.52
C PHE A 3 -35.79 25.21 -21.11
N GLU A 4 -36.05 24.44 -20.08
CA GLU A 4 -35.92 24.91 -18.70
C GLU A 4 -34.48 24.86 -18.23
N ARG A 5 -34.02 26.02 -17.89
CA ARG A 5 -32.68 26.40 -17.43
C ARG A 5 -32.60 26.16 -15.92
N MET A 6 -31.93 25.15 -15.44
CA MET A 6 -31.68 24.97 -14.00
C MET A 6 -30.39 25.63 -13.56
N SER A 7 -30.61 26.55 -12.61
CA SER A 7 -29.66 27.47 -11.99
C SER A 7 -28.58 26.78 -11.13
N HIS A 8 -27.38 27.33 -11.20
CA HIS A 8 -26.31 27.04 -10.25
C HIS A 8 -26.57 27.63 -8.87
N PRO A 9 -26.31 26.94 -7.76
CA PRO A 9 -26.22 27.57 -6.45
C PRO A 9 -24.82 28.11 -6.15
N SER A 10 -24.84 29.26 -5.58
CA SER A 10 -23.80 30.21 -5.20
C SER A 10 -22.69 29.67 -4.33
N VAL A 11 -21.47 30.15 -4.65
CA VAL A 11 -20.27 30.05 -3.83
C VAL A 11 -20.43 30.82 -2.52
N CYS A 12 -20.31 30.15 -1.40
CA CYS A 12 -20.32 30.74 -0.08
C CYS A 12 -18.93 31.31 0.24
N SER A 13 -18.83 32.65 0.23
CA SER A 13 -17.64 33.42 0.60
C SER A 13 -17.51 33.50 2.12
N THR A 14 -16.52 32.82 2.68
CA THR A 14 -16.20 32.90 4.12
C THR A 14 -15.26 34.07 4.37
N LYS A 15 -15.77 35.11 5.00
CA LYS A 15 -15.05 36.30 5.49
C LYS A 15 -13.98 35.92 6.51
N MET A 16 -12.70 36.19 6.18
CA MET A 16 -11.58 36.22 7.15
C MET A 16 -11.76 37.37 8.14
N LYS A 17 -11.98 37.04 9.42
CA LYS A 17 -11.85 37.99 10.54
C LYS A 17 -10.39 38.13 10.90
N ARG A 18 -9.87 39.36 10.83
CA ARG A 18 -8.53 39.75 11.34
C ARG A 18 -8.55 39.67 12.86
N LEU A 19 -7.58 38.96 13.46
CA LEU A 19 -7.30 39.04 14.90
C LEU A 19 -6.18 40.08 15.15
N PRO A 20 -6.23 40.79 16.28
CA PRO A 20 -5.26 41.84 16.59
C PRO A 20 -3.95 41.28 17.15
N ASN A 21 -2.87 42.03 16.86
CA ASN A 21 -1.53 41.82 17.39
C ASN A 21 -1.51 41.86 18.92
N PHE A 22 -1.02 40.76 19.52
CA PHE A 22 -0.49 40.79 20.89
C PHE A 22 1.02 40.55 20.84
N ILE A 23 1.78 41.60 21.10
CA ILE A 23 3.21 41.57 21.40
C ILE A 23 3.34 41.07 22.83
N GLY A 24 3.84 39.88 23.04
CA GLY A 24 4.16 39.35 24.32
C GLY A 24 5.25 38.28 24.15
N GLY A 25 6.48 38.64 24.61
CA GLY A 25 7.63 37.78 24.51
C GLY A 25 7.42 36.45 25.24
N LEU A 26 7.71 35.34 24.59
CA LEU A 26 7.78 34.05 25.24
C LEU A 26 8.98 33.28 24.71
N LEU A 27 9.85 33.03 25.61
CA LEU A 27 11.01 32.17 25.59
C LEU A 27 10.72 30.86 24.84
N VAL A 28 11.26 30.71 23.62
CA VAL A 28 11.18 29.48 22.88
C VAL A 28 12.18 28.49 23.45
N LEU A 29 11.69 27.63 24.33
CA LEU A 29 12.40 26.42 24.75
C LEU A 29 12.37 25.41 23.62
N THR A 30 13.39 25.42 22.77
CA THR A 30 13.56 24.40 21.72
C THR A 30 13.94 23.09 22.39
N LEU A 31 12.92 22.25 22.63
CA LEU A 31 13.12 20.82 22.87
C LEU A 31 13.60 20.20 21.55
N THR A 32 14.92 20.03 21.41
CA THR A 32 15.51 19.17 20.43
C THR A 32 15.19 17.74 20.82
N VAL A 33 14.08 17.21 20.31
CA VAL A 33 13.85 15.75 20.27
C VAL A 33 14.94 15.16 19.38
N ALA A 34 15.97 14.58 20.03
CA ALA A 34 16.92 13.72 19.36
C ALA A 34 16.13 12.55 18.80
N SER A 35 15.77 12.64 17.51
CA SER A 35 15.25 11.53 16.74
C SER A 35 16.37 10.51 16.64
N CYS A 36 16.32 9.46 17.45
CA CYS A 36 17.11 8.26 17.22
C CYS A 36 16.70 7.69 15.86
N GLN A 37 17.45 8.07 14.82
CA GLN A 37 17.45 7.36 13.55
C GLN A 37 18.09 5.99 13.78
N GLY A 38 17.30 5.07 14.32
CA GLY A 38 17.60 3.65 14.20
C GLY A 38 17.54 3.29 12.73
N ASN A 39 18.64 2.82 12.16
CA ASN A 39 18.76 2.23 10.84
C ASN A 39 18.02 0.87 10.80
N GLY A 40 16.78 0.82 11.23
CA GLY A 40 15.85 -0.23 10.95
C GLY A 40 15.08 0.20 9.71
N SER A 41 15.13 -0.54 8.63
CA SER A 41 14.20 -0.36 7.51
C SER A 41 12.80 -0.26 8.10
N ASP A 42 12.16 0.88 7.88
CA ASP A 42 10.80 1.16 8.41
C ASP A 42 9.81 0.33 7.59
N ARG A 43 9.82 -0.99 7.85
CA ARG A 43 8.96 -1.95 7.16
C ARG A 43 7.52 -1.64 7.47
N GLN A 44 6.72 -1.54 6.44
CA GLN A 44 5.29 -1.35 6.59
C GLN A 44 4.70 -2.51 7.39
N ARG A 45 3.87 -2.19 8.38
CA ARG A 45 3.17 -3.18 9.21
C ARG A 45 1.72 -3.31 8.78
N TYR A 46 1.25 -4.54 8.73
CA TYR A 46 -0.11 -4.87 8.34
C TYR A 46 -0.83 -5.52 9.51
N ASP A 47 -1.89 -4.89 9.97
CA ASP A 47 -2.76 -5.34 11.05
C ASP A 47 -3.85 -6.31 10.58
N SER A 48 -4.10 -6.40 9.27
CA SER A 48 -5.02 -7.36 8.68
C SER A 48 -4.41 -8.09 7.48
N PRO A 49 -4.81 -9.35 7.25
CA PRO A 49 -4.35 -10.12 6.10
C PRO A 49 -4.76 -9.48 4.77
N GLU A 50 -5.98 -8.96 4.69
CA GLU A 50 -6.49 -8.25 3.51
C GLU A 50 -5.56 -7.11 3.08
N LYS A 51 -5.18 -6.23 4.02
CA LYS A 51 -4.27 -5.10 3.72
C LYS A 51 -2.90 -5.57 3.24
N ALA A 52 -2.35 -6.60 3.86
CA ALA A 52 -1.08 -7.18 3.43
C ALA A 52 -1.20 -7.76 2.01
N ALA A 53 -2.26 -8.53 1.76
CA ALA A 53 -2.45 -9.20 0.49
C ALA A 53 -2.68 -8.23 -0.67
N VAL A 54 -3.53 -7.21 -0.49
CA VAL A 54 -3.80 -6.22 -1.55
C VAL A 54 -2.56 -5.39 -1.86
N ASP A 55 -1.81 -4.99 -0.83
CA ASP A 55 -0.58 -4.21 -1.03
C ASP A 55 0.50 -5.03 -1.76
N TYR A 56 0.62 -6.32 -1.45
CA TYR A 56 1.47 -7.22 -2.21
C TYR A 56 1.08 -7.29 -3.69
N VAL A 57 -0.21 -7.51 -3.98
CA VAL A 57 -0.70 -7.59 -5.36
C VAL A 57 -0.41 -6.30 -6.12
N LEU A 58 -0.72 -5.16 -5.53
CA LEU A 58 -0.48 -3.86 -6.15
C LEU A 58 1.01 -3.60 -6.38
N ASN A 59 1.87 -3.86 -5.39
CA ASN A 59 3.32 -3.70 -5.54
C ASN A 59 3.90 -4.63 -6.61
N PHE A 60 3.40 -5.87 -6.70
CA PHE A 60 3.83 -6.82 -7.73
C PHE A 60 3.53 -6.30 -9.14
N TYR A 61 2.28 -5.92 -9.42
CA TYR A 61 1.89 -5.44 -10.75
C TYR A 61 2.42 -4.05 -11.10
N GLN A 62 2.78 -3.24 -10.10
CA GLN A 62 3.47 -1.96 -10.27
C GLN A 62 5.00 -2.10 -10.45
N GLY A 63 5.55 -3.32 -10.31
CA GLY A 63 6.98 -3.59 -10.45
C GLY A 63 7.82 -3.18 -9.23
N HIS A 64 7.20 -2.92 -8.07
CA HIS A 64 7.87 -2.60 -6.82
C HIS A 64 8.41 -3.87 -6.13
N ALA A 65 9.30 -4.58 -6.81
CA ALA A 65 9.80 -5.89 -6.39
C ALA A 65 10.48 -5.87 -5.02
N ASP A 66 11.19 -4.79 -4.69
CA ASP A 66 11.88 -4.66 -3.40
C ASP A 66 10.87 -4.66 -2.24
N LYS A 67 9.72 -4.00 -2.41
CA LYS A 67 8.63 -4.04 -1.43
C LYS A 67 8.03 -5.45 -1.30
N CYS A 68 7.87 -6.18 -2.42
CA CYS A 68 7.41 -7.56 -2.37
C CYS A 68 8.38 -8.46 -1.57
N VAL A 69 9.70 -8.29 -1.76
CA VAL A 69 10.73 -9.00 -1.00
C VAL A 69 10.67 -8.65 0.49
N ASP A 70 10.50 -7.37 0.82
CA ASP A 70 10.38 -6.91 2.21
C ASP A 70 9.14 -7.47 2.93
N MET A 71 8.10 -7.83 2.18
CA MET A 71 6.90 -8.47 2.73
C MET A 71 7.09 -9.96 3.02
N MET A 72 8.09 -10.63 2.43
CA MET A 72 8.33 -12.07 2.62
C MET A 72 8.98 -12.35 3.97
N MET A 73 8.34 -13.20 4.79
CA MET A 73 8.91 -13.63 6.07
C MET A 73 10.23 -14.41 5.88
N SER A 74 10.33 -15.22 4.83
CA SER A 74 11.53 -15.99 4.50
C SER A 74 12.76 -15.13 4.18
N CYS A 75 12.56 -13.87 3.84
CA CYS A 75 13.64 -12.93 3.52
C CYS A 75 14.19 -12.17 4.73
N ASP A 76 13.60 -12.31 5.93
CA ASP A 76 14.02 -11.55 7.11
C ASP A 76 15.46 -11.87 7.55
N SER A 77 15.84 -13.13 7.52
CA SER A 77 17.20 -13.62 7.86
C SER A 77 18.05 -13.93 6.64
N ALA A 78 17.55 -13.64 5.44
CA ALA A 78 18.26 -13.94 4.21
C ALA A 78 19.40 -12.93 3.94
N SER A 79 20.43 -13.37 3.22
CA SER A 79 21.53 -12.50 2.79
C SER A 79 21.04 -11.44 1.79
N ASP A 80 21.80 -10.35 1.67
CA ASP A 80 21.46 -9.29 0.71
C ASP A 80 21.53 -9.78 -0.73
N GLU A 81 22.41 -10.76 -1.04
CA GLU A 81 22.49 -11.42 -2.35
C GLU A 81 21.20 -12.17 -2.65
N TYR A 82 20.68 -12.92 -1.67
CA TYR A 82 19.41 -13.64 -1.85
C TYR A 82 18.25 -12.68 -2.09
N LYS A 83 18.15 -11.60 -1.31
CA LYS A 83 17.12 -10.57 -1.49
C LYS A 83 17.20 -9.92 -2.88
N LYS A 84 18.42 -9.64 -3.37
CA LYS A 84 18.63 -9.13 -4.73
C LYS A 84 18.14 -10.10 -5.79
N VAL A 85 18.46 -11.41 -5.64
CA VAL A 85 17.97 -12.43 -6.57
C VAL A 85 16.45 -12.49 -6.56
N MET A 86 15.82 -12.49 -5.40
CA MET A 86 14.36 -12.48 -5.28
C MET A 86 13.74 -11.23 -5.93
N SER A 87 14.33 -10.06 -5.70
CA SER A 87 13.87 -8.81 -6.35
C SER A 87 13.96 -8.90 -7.88
N VAL A 88 15.04 -9.49 -8.42
CA VAL A 88 15.16 -9.70 -9.88
C VAL A 88 14.08 -10.65 -10.39
N LEU A 89 13.79 -11.74 -9.68
CA LEU A 89 12.74 -12.70 -10.06
C LEU A 89 11.35 -12.04 -10.06
N PHE A 90 11.04 -11.23 -9.05
CA PHE A 90 9.78 -10.48 -9.03
C PHE A 90 9.69 -9.49 -10.20
N LYS A 91 10.76 -8.75 -10.49
CA LYS A 91 10.81 -7.81 -11.64
C LYS A 91 10.59 -8.54 -12.96
N GLN A 92 11.24 -9.69 -13.16
CA GLN A 92 11.08 -10.49 -14.37
C GLN A 92 9.63 -11.00 -14.52
N SER A 93 9.04 -11.50 -13.41
CA SER A 93 7.67 -12.00 -13.42
C SER A 93 6.66 -10.88 -13.71
N ALA A 94 6.79 -9.73 -13.05
CA ALA A 94 5.94 -8.58 -13.30
C ALA A 94 6.10 -8.06 -14.75
N HIS A 95 7.33 -8.04 -15.27
CA HIS A 95 7.58 -7.62 -16.63
C HIS A 95 7.01 -8.60 -17.67
N ALA A 96 7.07 -9.91 -17.40
CA ALA A 96 6.45 -10.92 -18.27
C ALA A 96 4.93 -10.71 -18.37
N LYS A 97 4.27 -10.43 -17.24
CA LYS A 97 2.84 -10.09 -17.17
C LYS A 97 2.55 -8.80 -17.96
N SER A 98 3.30 -7.74 -17.72
CA SER A 98 3.12 -6.45 -18.43
C SER A 98 3.33 -6.57 -19.94
N LYS A 99 4.26 -7.39 -20.42
CA LYS A 99 4.48 -7.63 -21.86
C LYS A 99 3.34 -8.39 -22.53
N ALA A 100 2.64 -9.23 -21.78
CA ALA A 100 1.44 -9.90 -22.26
C ALA A 100 0.26 -8.93 -22.44
N GLY A 101 0.42 -7.66 -22.07
CA GLY A 101 -0.66 -6.66 -22.11
C GLY A 101 -1.51 -6.62 -20.85
N ASP A 102 -1.09 -7.36 -19.83
CA ASP A 102 -1.83 -7.54 -18.56
C ASP A 102 -1.66 -6.32 -17.63
N SER A 103 -2.27 -5.20 -18.00
CA SER A 103 -2.39 -4.07 -17.08
C SER A 103 -3.54 -4.32 -16.11
N LEU A 104 -3.22 -4.37 -14.82
CA LEU A 104 -4.20 -4.58 -13.77
C LEU A 104 -5.18 -3.41 -13.71
N LEU A 105 -6.48 -3.68 -13.89
CA LEU A 105 -7.55 -2.70 -13.80
C LEU A 105 -8.23 -2.69 -12.45
N ALA A 106 -8.51 -3.88 -11.89
CA ALA A 106 -9.23 -4.00 -10.65
C ALA A 106 -8.77 -5.21 -9.85
N VAL A 107 -8.84 -5.08 -8.52
CA VAL A 107 -8.58 -6.13 -7.54
C VAL A 107 -9.83 -6.24 -6.68
N GLU A 108 -10.47 -7.40 -6.66
CA GLU A 108 -11.69 -7.69 -5.91
C GLU A 108 -11.42 -8.85 -4.96
N MET A 109 -11.67 -8.65 -3.66
CA MET A 109 -11.55 -9.73 -2.69
C MET A 109 -12.75 -10.66 -2.82
N LEU A 110 -12.47 -11.96 -3.02
CA LEU A 110 -13.49 -12.99 -3.11
C LEU A 110 -13.78 -13.62 -1.74
N GLN A 111 -12.72 -13.92 -1.00
CA GLN A 111 -12.80 -14.62 0.27
C GLN A 111 -11.54 -14.37 1.09
N GLU A 112 -11.67 -14.44 2.40
CA GLU A 112 -10.58 -14.45 3.36
C GLU A 112 -10.76 -15.64 4.31
N GLU A 113 -9.73 -16.45 4.48
CA GLU A 113 -9.68 -17.55 5.43
C GLU A 113 -8.59 -17.25 6.46
N VAL A 114 -8.99 -16.97 7.68
CA VAL A 114 -8.07 -16.60 8.77
C VAL A 114 -8.03 -17.69 9.82
N GLY A 115 -6.84 -18.27 10.01
CA GLY A 115 -6.53 -19.16 11.13
C GLY A 115 -5.81 -18.38 12.24
N GLU A 116 -5.28 -19.13 13.23
CA GLU A 116 -4.62 -18.53 14.40
C GLU A 116 -3.39 -17.70 14.03
N LYS A 117 -2.56 -18.20 13.11
CA LYS A 117 -1.31 -17.55 12.65
C LYS A 117 -1.13 -17.57 11.14
N THR A 118 -2.13 -18.02 10.41
CA THR A 118 -2.07 -18.09 8.94
C THR A 118 -3.34 -17.55 8.35
N ALA A 119 -3.24 -16.97 7.17
CA ALA A 119 -4.39 -16.56 6.40
C ALA A 119 -4.17 -16.84 4.91
N ASN A 120 -5.28 -17.08 4.21
CA ASN A 120 -5.33 -17.10 2.76
C ASN A 120 -6.34 -16.05 2.30
N VAL A 121 -5.90 -15.14 1.44
CA VAL A 121 -6.79 -14.14 0.85
C VAL A 121 -6.92 -14.43 -0.63
N PHE A 122 -8.15 -14.63 -1.08
CA PHE A 122 -8.48 -14.97 -2.46
C PHE A 122 -8.91 -13.70 -3.20
N TRP A 123 -8.26 -13.43 -4.31
CA TRP A 123 -8.48 -12.25 -5.12
C TRP A 123 -8.92 -12.62 -6.52
N LYS A 124 -9.81 -11.82 -7.06
CA LYS A 124 -10.10 -11.75 -8.49
C LYS A 124 -9.43 -10.53 -9.08
N LEU A 125 -8.56 -10.75 -10.04
CA LEU A 125 -7.84 -9.71 -10.76
C LEU A 125 -8.46 -9.55 -12.13
N SER A 126 -8.77 -8.32 -12.51
CA SER A 126 -9.29 -7.99 -13.84
C SER A 126 -8.26 -7.15 -14.60
N PHE A 127 -8.06 -7.46 -15.86
CA PHE A 127 -7.04 -6.85 -16.71
C PHE A 127 -7.66 -6.09 -17.90
N ASN A 128 -6.89 -5.22 -18.54
CA ASN A 128 -7.33 -4.36 -19.62
C ASN A 128 -7.72 -5.10 -20.91
N ASP A 129 -7.23 -6.30 -21.12
CA ASP A 129 -7.59 -7.20 -22.21
C ASP A 129 -8.87 -8.03 -21.95
N HIS A 130 -9.59 -7.70 -20.85
CA HIS A 130 -10.79 -8.37 -20.36
C HIS A 130 -10.56 -9.77 -19.78
N HIS A 131 -9.32 -10.19 -19.64
CA HIS A 131 -9.02 -11.44 -18.97
C HIS A 131 -9.11 -11.27 -17.44
N VAL A 132 -9.43 -12.36 -16.75
CA VAL A 132 -9.61 -12.42 -15.31
C VAL A 132 -8.78 -13.57 -14.73
N GLU A 133 -8.03 -13.29 -13.67
CA GLU A 133 -7.31 -14.31 -12.91
C GLU A 133 -7.85 -14.38 -11.48
N ASN A 134 -7.96 -15.61 -10.94
CA ASN A 134 -8.16 -15.80 -9.51
C ASN A 134 -6.84 -16.25 -8.89
N ILE A 135 -6.42 -15.54 -7.87
CA ILE A 135 -5.19 -15.85 -7.14
C ILE A 135 -5.46 -16.01 -5.66
N VAL A 136 -4.55 -16.70 -4.96
CA VAL A 136 -4.52 -16.76 -3.51
C VAL A 136 -3.20 -16.20 -3.00
N VAL A 137 -3.27 -15.36 -1.97
CA VAL A 137 -2.10 -14.83 -1.28
C VAL A 137 -2.03 -15.47 0.10
N PRO A 138 -1.06 -16.39 0.33
CA PRO A 138 -0.88 -17.02 1.61
C PRO A 138 -0.06 -16.11 2.54
N LEU A 139 -0.56 -15.92 3.75
CA LEU A 139 0.03 -15.04 4.75
C LEU A 139 0.29 -15.77 6.07
N VAL A 140 1.21 -15.23 6.85
CA VAL A 140 1.54 -15.68 8.19
C VAL A 140 1.69 -14.48 9.13
N TRP A 141 1.25 -14.64 10.37
CA TRP A 141 1.43 -13.66 11.43
C TRP A 141 2.78 -13.88 12.12
N ASP A 142 3.68 -12.88 12.05
CA ASP A 142 5.02 -12.94 12.68
C ASP A 142 5.04 -12.51 14.15
N GLY A 143 3.89 -12.22 14.75
CA GLY A 143 3.72 -11.67 16.09
C GLY A 143 3.54 -10.14 16.11
N LYS A 144 3.73 -9.47 14.97
CA LYS A 144 3.64 -8.00 14.85
C LYS A 144 2.92 -7.54 13.59
N SER A 145 2.95 -8.33 12.55
CA SER A 145 2.44 -7.98 11.23
C SER A 145 2.09 -9.23 10.43
N TRP A 146 1.14 -9.11 9.54
CA TRP A 146 0.90 -10.10 8.49
C TRP A 146 1.97 -10.00 7.40
N ARG A 147 2.54 -11.13 7.02
CA ARG A 147 3.66 -11.26 6.08
C ARG A 147 3.35 -12.32 5.04
N LEU A 148 3.98 -12.23 3.88
CA LEU A 148 3.96 -13.32 2.89
C LEU A 148 4.68 -14.55 3.45
N ARG A 149 4.07 -15.71 3.25
CA ARG A 149 4.59 -16.99 3.68
C ARG A 149 5.67 -17.50 2.72
#